data_54c80632d074719db45fc7fc29559b8e
#
_entry.id   54c80632d074719db45fc7fc29559b8e
#
_cell.length_a   1.000
_cell.length_b   1.000
_cell.length_c   1.000
_cell.angle_alpha   90.00
_cell.angle_beta   90.00
_cell.angle_gamma   90.00
#
_symmetry.space_group_name_H-M   'P 1'
#
loop_
_entity.id
_entity.type
_entity.pdbx_description
1 polymer ?
#
loop_
_entity_poly.entity_id
_entity_poly.type
_entity_poly.pdbx_seq_one_letter_code
_entity_poly.pdbx_strand_id
1 'polypeptide(L)'
;MNAHTTLLWLGDDPLHARPAAWQTRWARTQGARMVLQHADPVPLRGDWLVQLESAVRSAPRCRLVAQGLGCALVAAWAAYSSSWARVESALLIGPFCPDAAHPSGRYRTWRAVTPMRLPFSSWVIPEPSPRSHLAEQQQWAACWGAYWPGPLDPAGQREAMQAWWQDMSAQHTFF
;
A
#
# COMPACT_ATOMS: atom_id res chain seq x y z
N MET A 1 8.66 -20.92 18.18
CA MET A 1 9.22 -20.33 16.92
C MET A 1 8.45 -19.04 16.65
N ASN A 2 9.07 -17.90 16.90
CA ASN A 2 8.46 -16.61 16.55
C ASN A 2 8.33 -16.53 15.04
N ALA A 3 7.11 -16.62 14.52
CA ALA A 3 6.86 -16.41 13.11
C ALA A 3 7.18 -14.94 12.80
N HIS A 4 8.34 -14.70 12.16
CA HIS A 4 8.73 -13.36 11.77
C HIS A 4 7.72 -12.82 10.76
N THR A 5 7.06 -11.73 11.10
CA THR A 5 6.18 -11.02 10.18
C THR A 5 7.02 -10.38 9.09
N THR A 6 6.72 -10.69 7.84
CA THR A 6 7.42 -10.13 6.68
C THR A 6 6.82 -8.78 6.32
N LEU A 7 7.65 -7.75 6.19
CA LEU A 7 7.23 -6.47 5.64
C LEU A 7 7.33 -6.50 4.12
N LEU A 8 6.23 -6.23 3.42
CA LEU A 8 6.17 -6.12 1.97
C LEU A 8 5.96 -4.66 1.57
N TRP A 9 6.83 -4.16 0.72
CA TRP A 9 6.75 -2.81 0.17
C TRP A 9 6.28 -2.84 -1.28
N LEU A 10 5.20 -2.11 -1.55
CA LEU A 10 4.66 -1.88 -2.89
C LEU A 10 4.85 -0.41 -3.25
N GLY A 11 5.77 -0.14 -4.17
CA GLY A 11 6.04 1.22 -4.63
C GLY A 11 4.92 1.80 -5.46
N ASP A 12 5.15 3.03 -5.92
CA ASP A 12 4.31 3.68 -6.90
C ASP A 12 4.66 3.21 -8.33
N ASP A 13 3.87 3.62 -9.30
CA ASP A 13 4.18 3.53 -10.72
C ASP A 13 5.64 3.98 -10.98
N PRO A 14 6.44 3.22 -11.74
CA PRO A 14 7.86 3.52 -11.97
C PRO A 14 8.13 4.94 -12.48
N LEU A 15 7.19 5.53 -13.24
CA LEU A 15 7.30 6.92 -13.70
C LEU A 15 7.23 7.94 -12.56
N HIS A 16 6.57 7.60 -11.46
CA HIS A 16 6.35 8.47 -10.31
C HIS A 16 7.08 7.99 -9.06
N ALA A 17 7.68 6.82 -9.14
CA ALA A 17 8.47 6.27 -8.04
C ALA A 17 9.63 7.20 -7.70
N ARG A 18 9.81 7.45 -6.42
CA ARG A 18 10.91 8.24 -5.88
C ARG A 18 11.84 7.32 -5.07
N PRO A 19 12.81 6.65 -5.71
CA PRO A 19 13.66 5.66 -5.02
C PRO A 19 14.44 6.25 -3.84
N ALA A 20 14.73 7.56 -3.89
CA ALA A 20 15.38 8.30 -2.82
C ALA A 20 14.40 8.87 -1.78
N ALA A 21 13.10 8.65 -1.93
CA ALA A 21 12.11 9.10 -0.96
C ALA A 21 12.40 8.49 0.41
N TRP A 22 12.16 9.25 1.46
CA TRP A 22 12.41 8.80 2.84
C TRP A 22 11.57 7.56 3.20
N GLN A 23 10.37 7.41 2.65
CA GLN A 23 9.49 6.25 2.83
C GLN A 23 10.17 4.95 2.32
N THR A 24 10.73 5.00 1.13
CA THR A 24 11.46 3.85 0.56
C THR A 24 12.70 3.51 1.37
N ARG A 25 13.44 4.53 1.84
CA ARG A 25 14.60 4.31 2.72
C ARG A 25 14.16 3.68 4.03
N TRP A 26 13.10 4.20 4.66
CA TRP A 26 12.56 3.64 5.89
C TRP A 26 12.17 2.16 5.70
N ALA A 27 11.44 1.82 4.64
CA ALA A 27 11.06 0.43 4.36
C ALA A 27 12.27 -0.49 4.25
N ARG A 28 13.33 -0.05 3.56
CA ARG A 28 14.58 -0.81 3.45
C ARG A 28 15.28 -1.00 4.80
N THR A 29 15.31 0.01 5.66
CA THR A 29 15.89 -0.12 7.01
C THR A 29 15.08 -1.08 7.90
N GLN A 30 13.79 -1.26 7.62
CA GLN A 30 12.96 -2.27 8.28
C GLN A 30 13.08 -3.67 7.65
N GLY A 31 13.95 -3.87 6.67
CA GLY A 31 14.13 -5.15 6.00
C GLY A 31 12.97 -5.53 5.07
N ALA A 32 12.25 -4.55 4.54
CA ALA A 32 11.12 -4.79 3.66
C ALA A 32 11.53 -5.53 2.38
N ARG A 33 10.77 -6.57 2.05
CA ARG A 33 10.83 -7.20 0.74
C ARG A 33 10.08 -6.33 -0.28
N MET A 34 10.77 -5.95 -1.33
CA MET A 34 10.20 -5.12 -2.39
C MET A 34 9.36 -5.96 -3.34
N VAL A 35 8.09 -5.61 -3.50
CA VAL A 35 7.19 -6.14 -4.54
C VAL A 35 7.17 -5.12 -5.66
N LEU A 36 8.12 -5.24 -6.57
CA LEU A 36 8.32 -4.28 -7.64
C LEU A 36 7.49 -4.64 -8.86
N GLN A 37 6.94 -3.62 -9.49
CA GLN A 37 6.47 -3.75 -10.85
C GLN A 37 7.69 -3.87 -11.78
N HIS A 38 7.63 -4.74 -12.78
CA HIS A 38 8.65 -4.78 -13.83
C HIS A 38 8.69 -3.45 -14.58
N ALA A 39 9.89 -3.05 -14.99
CA ALA A 39 10.22 -1.74 -15.58
C ALA A 39 9.64 -1.55 -17.00
N ASP A 40 8.40 -1.90 -17.22
CA ASP A 40 7.66 -1.54 -18.41
C ASP A 40 7.12 -0.11 -18.26
N PRO A 41 7.17 0.73 -19.29
CA PRO A 41 6.62 2.08 -19.25
C PRO A 41 5.11 2.11 -18.94
N VAL A 42 4.42 0.98 -19.08
CA VAL A 42 2.98 0.85 -18.79
C VAL A 42 2.79 -0.09 -17.59
N PRO A 43 2.19 0.39 -16.49
CA PRO A 43 1.97 -0.44 -15.31
C PRO A 43 0.89 -1.50 -15.59
N LEU A 44 1.31 -2.75 -15.77
CA LEU A 44 0.42 -3.89 -16.00
C LEU A 44 -0.15 -4.40 -14.68
N ARG A 45 -1.45 -4.15 -14.46
CA ARG A 45 -2.15 -4.53 -13.23
C ARG A 45 -2.07 -6.04 -12.97
N GLY A 46 -2.28 -6.86 -13.99
CA GLY A 46 -2.31 -8.32 -13.85
C GLY A 46 -1.01 -8.91 -13.33
N ASP A 47 0.10 -8.52 -13.93
CA ASP A 47 1.43 -9.01 -13.55
C ASP A 47 1.79 -8.62 -12.11
N TRP A 48 1.46 -7.41 -11.73
CA TRP A 48 1.74 -6.92 -10.37
C TRP A 48 0.84 -7.59 -9.32
N LEU A 49 -0.43 -7.90 -9.66
CA LEU A 49 -1.31 -8.71 -8.80
C LEU A 49 -0.74 -10.10 -8.54
N VAL A 50 -0.20 -10.76 -9.57
CA VAL A 50 0.43 -12.08 -9.43
C VAL A 50 1.66 -12.02 -8.54
N GLN A 51 2.48 -10.99 -8.66
CA GLN A 51 3.65 -10.79 -7.80
C GLN A 51 3.26 -10.54 -6.34
N LEU A 52 2.24 -9.72 -6.09
CA LEU A 52 1.73 -9.49 -4.73
C LEU A 52 1.19 -10.79 -4.12
N GLU A 53 0.37 -11.53 -4.87
CA GLU A 53 -0.16 -12.83 -4.42
C GLU A 53 0.96 -13.79 -4.06
N SER A 54 1.97 -13.93 -4.92
CA SER A 54 3.14 -14.79 -4.67
C SER A 54 3.91 -14.35 -3.43
N ALA A 55 4.11 -13.03 -3.26
CA ALA A 55 4.84 -12.49 -2.11
C ALA A 55 4.09 -12.75 -0.79
N VAL A 56 2.78 -12.54 -0.76
CA VAL A 56 1.95 -12.80 0.42
C VAL A 56 1.91 -14.30 0.74
N ARG A 57 1.72 -15.15 -0.26
CA ARG A 57 1.68 -16.61 -0.05
C ARG A 57 2.99 -17.19 0.45
N SER A 58 4.12 -16.59 0.11
CA SER A 58 5.44 -17.03 0.56
C SER A 58 5.75 -16.64 2.01
N ALA A 59 4.96 -15.77 2.62
CA ALA A 59 5.12 -15.34 4.00
C ALA A 59 4.07 -16.01 4.91
N PRO A 60 4.43 -16.51 6.09
CA PRO A 60 3.45 -17.03 7.05
C PRO A 60 2.50 -15.92 7.52
N ARG A 61 3.05 -14.73 7.79
CA ARG A 61 2.34 -13.47 8.07
C ARG A 61 3.08 -12.31 7.44
N CYS A 62 2.36 -11.28 7.02
CA CYS A 62 2.97 -10.10 6.45
C CYS A 62 2.24 -8.81 6.82
N ARG A 63 2.95 -7.70 6.69
CA ARG A 63 2.42 -6.34 6.72
C ARG A 63 2.70 -5.70 5.38
N LEU A 64 1.74 -4.94 4.89
CA LEU A 64 1.86 -4.26 3.60
C LEU A 64 2.14 -2.78 3.83
N VAL A 65 3.08 -2.24 3.09
CA VAL A 65 3.24 -0.79 2.92
C VAL A 65 3.15 -0.49 1.43
N ALA A 66 2.19 0.32 1.04
CA ALA A 66 1.95 0.65 -0.35
C ALA A 66 1.93 2.16 -0.56
N GLN A 67 2.44 2.63 -1.70
CA GLN A 67 2.50 4.03 -2.06
C GLN A 67 1.83 4.26 -3.43
N GLY A 68 1.08 5.36 -3.54
CA GLY A 68 0.48 5.79 -4.80
C GLY A 68 -0.37 4.70 -5.45
N LEU A 69 0.03 4.27 -6.64
CA LEU A 69 -0.63 3.19 -7.39
C LEU A 69 -0.61 1.85 -6.67
N GLY A 70 0.39 1.59 -5.83
CA GLY A 70 0.46 0.40 -4.99
C GLY A 70 -0.73 0.25 -4.04
N CYS A 71 -1.33 1.37 -3.60
CA CYS A 71 -2.54 1.33 -2.78
C CYS A 71 -3.74 0.78 -3.56
N ALA A 72 -3.90 1.19 -4.81
CA ALA A 72 -4.95 0.65 -5.70
C ALA A 72 -4.74 -0.85 -5.96
N LEU A 73 -3.47 -1.28 -6.06
CA LEU A 73 -3.13 -2.69 -6.22
C LEU A 73 -3.55 -3.51 -5.00
N VAL A 74 -3.24 -3.04 -3.79
CA VAL A 74 -3.63 -3.71 -2.53
C VAL A 74 -5.15 -3.85 -2.45
N ALA A 75 -5.89 -2.79 -2.73
CA ALA A 75 -7.35 -2.82 -2.70
C ALA A 75 -7.94 -3.78 -3.75
N ALA A 76 -7.40 -3.74 -4.97
CA ALA A 76 -7.83 -4.64 -6.04
C ALA A 76 -7.50 -6.11 -5.73
N TRP A 77 -6.35 -6.38 -5.15
CA TRP A 77 -5.93 -7.72 -4.72
C TRP A 77 -6.80 -8.26 -3.59
N ALA A 78 -7.05 -7.44 -2.56
CA ALA A 78 -7.85 -7.85 -1.40
C ALA A 78 -9.30 -8.21 -1.75
N ALA A 79 -9.84 -7.65 -2.85
CA ALA A 79 -11.18 -7.95 -3.30
C ALA A 79 -11.38 -9.37 -3.83
N TYR A 80 -10.31 -10.05 -4.25
CA TYR A 80 -10.39 -11.36 -4.92
C TYR A 80 -9.52 -12.45 -4.31
N SER A 81 -8.49 -12.09 -3.56
CA SER A 81 -7.58 -13.06 -2.96
C SER A 81 -8.11 -13.57 -1.62
N SER A 82 -7.98 -14.87 -1.37
CA SER A 82 -8.17 -15.45 -0.04
C SER A 82 -6.91 -15.34 0.83
N SER A 83 -5.77 -15.00 0.24
CA SER A 83 -4.48 -14.90 0.95
C SER A 83 -4.40 -13.67 1.87
N TRP A 84 -5.37 -12.75 1.79
CA TRP A 84 -5.47 -11.59 2.69
C TRP A 84 -5.47 -11.99 4.18
N ALA A 85 -5.90 -13.20 4.53
CA ALA A 85 -5.86 -13.70 5.91
C ALA A 85 -4.43 -13.77 6.51
N ARG A 86 -3.39 -13.68 5.67
CA ARG A 86 -1.98 -13.58 6.08
C ARG A 86 -1.52 -12.16 6.35
N VAL A 87 -2.34 -11.16 5.96
CA VAL A 87 -2.02 -9.74 6.15
C VAL A 87 -2.50 -9.29 7.52
N GLU A 88 -1.58 -8.89 8.38
CA GLU A 88 -1.89 -8.37 9.71
C GLU A 88 -2.40 -6.93 9.64
N SER A 89 -1.75 -6.11 8.82
CA SER A 89 -2.13 -4.72 8.61
C SER A 89 -1.54 -4.14 7.34
N ALA A 90 -2.10 -3.02 6.88
CA ALA A 90 -1.59 -2.27 5.75
C ALA A 90 -1.43 -0.78 6.06
N LEU A 91 -0.34 -0.19 5.58
CA LEU A 91 -0.10 1.25 5.55
C LEU A 91 -0.15 1.72 4.10
N LEU A 92 -1.06 2.63 3.81
CA LEU A 92 -1.37 3.10 2.46
C LEU A 92 -1.00 4.58 2.36
N ILE A 93 0.01 4.92 1.58
CA ILE A 93 0.59 6.25 1.51
C ILE A 93 0.15 6.93 0.21
N GLY A 94 -0.53 8.06 0.31
CA GLY A 94 -0.95 8.86 -0.83
C GLY A 94 -1.71 8.07 -1.89
N PRO A 95 -2.83 7.40 -1.57
CA PRO A 95 -3.54 6.56 -2.53
C PRO A 95 -3.81 7.26 -3.86
N PHE A 96 -3.51 6.57 -4.95
CA PHE A 96 -3.86 6.95 -6.30
C PHE A 96 -4.53 5.78 -7.00
N CYS A 97 -5.79 5.92 -7.35
CA CYS A 97 -6.65 4.85 -7.86
C CYS A 97 -7.18 5.19 -9.27
N PRO A 98 -6.32 5.15 -10.30
CA PRO A 98 -6.76 5.37 -11.67
C PRO A 98 -7.54 4.17 -12.20
N ASP A 99 -8.27 4.41 -13.28
CA ASP A 99 -8.89 3.37 -14.10
C ASP A 99 -8.48 3.49 -15.59
N ALA A 100 -9.03 2.64 -16.42
CA ALA A 100 -8.72 2.61 -17.85
C ALA A 100 -9.13 3.89 -18.61
N ALA A 101 -10.04 4.71 -18.03
CA ALA A 101 -10.48 5.98 -18.60
C ALA A 101 -9.55 7.15 -18.24
N HIS A 102 -8.50 6.92 -17.43
CA HIS A 102 -7.55 7.95 -17.05
C HIS A 102 -6.92 8.61 -18.28
N PRO A 103 -6.88 9.96 -18.38
CA PRO A 103 -6.51 10.68 -19.60
C PRO A 103 -5.10 10.35 -20.15
N SER A 104 -4.18 9.90 -19.30
CA SER A 104 -2.82 9.53 -19.75
C SER A 104 -2.76 8.27 -20.60
N GLY A 105 -3.80 7.44 -20.62
CA GLY A 105 -3.81 6.14 -21.28
C GLY A 105 -2.87 5.09 -20.68
N ARG A 106 -2.06 5.44 -19.69
CA ARG A 106 -1.09 4.54 -19.04
C ARG A 106 -1.75 3.43 -18.23
N TYR A 107 -2.96 3.68 -17.72
CA TYR A 107 -3.66 2.78 -16.81
C TYR A 107 -4.73 1.93 -17.49
N ARG A 108 -4.61 1.71 -18.82
CA ARG A 108 -5.60 0.98 -19.64
C ARG A 108 -5.90 -0.45 -19.15
N THR A 109 -5.00 -1.07 -18.41
CA THR A 109 -5.21 -2.39 -17.80
C THR A 109 -5.84 -2.32 -16.42
N TRP A 110 -5.96 -1.12 -15.85
CA TRP A 110 -6.54 -0.89 -14.55
C TRP A 110 -8.04 -0.75 -14.63
N ARG A 111 -8.74 -1.40 -13.74
CA ARG A 111 -10.18 -1.22 -13.55
C ARG A 111 -10.39 -0.31 -12.35
N ALA A 112 -11.51 0.39 -12.32
CA ALA A 112 -11.91 1.15 -11.14
C ALA A 112 -11.83 0.27 -9.89
N VAL A 113 -11.22 0.81 -8.85
CA VAL A 113 -11.13 0.12 -7.56
C VAL A 113 -12.52 0.06 -6.96
N THR A 114 -12.97 -1.12 -6.58
CA THR A 114 -14.25 -1.29 -5.91
C THR A 114 -14.20 -0.64 -4.53
N PRO A 115 -15.12 0.29 -4.20
CA PRO A 115 -15.17 0.91 -2.88
C PRO A 115 -15.71 -0.11 -1.87
N MET A 116 -14.81 -0.85 -1.25
CA MET A 116 -15.15 -1.86 -0.25
C MET A 116 -14.16 -1.82 0.92
N ARG A 117 -14.65 -2.18 2.09
CA ARG A 117 -13.82 -2.27 3.28
C ARG A 117 -12.70 -3.31 3.08
N LEU A 118 -11.47 -2.95 3.44
CA LEU A 118 -10.36 -3.90 3.46
C LEU A 118 -10.56 -4.94 4.57
N PRO A 119 -10.21 -6.21 4.33
CA PRO A 119 -10.45 -7.29 5.30
C PRO A 119 -9.39 -7.33 6.42
N PHE A 120 -8.48 -6.39 6.48
CA PHE A 120 -7.43 -6.25 7.49
C PHE A 120 -7.35 -4.80 7.97
N SER A 121 -6.76 -4.60 9.16
CA SER A 121 -6.50 -3.26 9.70
C SER A 121 -5.66 -2.44 8.73
N SER A 122 -6.03 -1.19 8.49
CA SER A 122 -5.33 -0.33 7.56
C SER A 122 -5.31 1.13 7.99
N TRP A 123 -4.22 1.81 7.63
CA TRP A 123 -4.02 3.24 7.83
C TRP A 123 -3.76 3.89 6.48
N VAL A 124 -4.32 5.06 6.26
CA VAL A 124 -3.99 5.89 5.10
C VAL A 124 -3.18 7.10 5.58
N ILE A 125 -1.95 7.22 5.10
CA ILE A 125 -1.12 8.40 5.33
C ILE A 125 -1.29 9.36 4.16
N PRO A 126 -1.78 10.58 4.39
CA PRO A 126 -1.99 11.56 3.33
C PRO A 126 -0.66 11.99 2.70
N GLU A 127 -0.58 11.93 1.40
CA GLU A 127 0.53 12.46 0.60
C GLU A 127 -0.06 13.15 -0.65
N PRO A 128 -0.39 14.44 -0.56
CA PRO A 128 -1.01 15.14 -1.69
C PRO A 128 -0.06 15.20 -2.88
N SER A 129 -0.59 14.97 -4.06
CA SER A 129 0.14 15.02 -5.31
C SER A 129 -0.74 15.60 -6.42
N PRO A 130 -0.17 16.00 -7.57
CA PRO A 130 -0.97 16.41 -8.72
C PRO A 130 -1.93 15.32 -9.23
N ARG A 131 -1.68 14.05 -8.90
CA ARG A 131 -2.50 12.90 -9.32
C ARG A 131 -3.60 12.53 -8.33
N SER A 132 -3.47 12.95 -7.05
CA SER A 132 -4.40 12.55 -6.00
C SER A 132 -4.47 13.64 -4.94
N HIS A 133 -5.64 14.24 -4.79
CA HIS A 133 -5.89 15.30 -3.80
C HIS A 133 -6.27 14.70 -2.44
N LEU A 134 -6.07 15.48 -1.37
CA LEU A 134 -6.38 15.05 0.00
C LEU A 134 -7.83 14.59 0.17
N ALA A 135 -8.78 15.28 -0.44
CA ALA A 135 -10.20 14.93 -0.36
C ALA A 135 -10.48 13.55 -0.96
N GLU A 136 -9.84 13.22 -2.08
CA GLU A 136 -9.93 11.91 -2.73
C GLU A 136 -9.30 10.81 -1.87
N GLN A 137 -8.13 11.08 -1.29
CA GLN A 137 -7.45 10.14 -0.39
C GLN A 137 -8.27 9.86 0.88
N GLN A 138 -8.90 10.89 1.45
CA GLN A 138 -9.81 10.76 2.58
C GLN A 138 -11.03 9.91 2.21
N GLN A 139 -11.58 10.10 1.02
CA GLN A 139 -12.70 9.31 0.52
C GLN A 139 -12.33 7.82 0.39
N TRP A 140 -11.14 7.52 -0.14
CA TRP A 140 -10.63 6.15 -0.18
C TRP A 140 -10.42 5.56 1.22
N ALA A 141 -9.87 6.33 2.16
CA ALA A 141 -9.73 5.89 3.54
C ALA A 141 -11.08 5.49 4.15
N ALA A 142 -12.11 6.28 3.94
CA ALA A 142 -13.47 5.99 4.40
C ALA A 142 -14.04 4.71 3.74
N CYS A 143 -13.90 4.56 2.41
CA CYS A 143 -14.36 3.38 1.68
C CYS A 143 -13.67 2.10 2.16
N TRP A 144 -12.38 2.16 2.44
CA TRP A 144 -11.59 1.01 2.90
C TRP A 144 -11.73 0.71 4.40
N GLY A 145 -12.40 1.61 5.16
CA GLY A 145 -12.48 1.52 6.61
C GLY A 145 -11.12 1.69 7.29
N ALA A 146 -10.23 2.43 6.64
CA ALA A 146 -8.89 2.70 7.12
C ALA A 146 -8.88 3.88 8.10
N TYR A 147 -7.94 3.85 9.05
CA TYR A 147 -7.68 5.01 9.90
C TYR A 147 -7.12 6.17 9.06
N TRP A 148 -7.68 7.36 9.27
CA TRP A 148 -7.28 8.61 8.62
C TRP A 148 -6.86 9.63 9.68
N PRO A 149 -5.57 9.98 9.78
CA PRO A 149 -5.07 10.93 10.79
C PRO A 149 -5.38 12.40 10.47
N GLY A 150 -5.95 12.69 9.31
CA GLY A 150 -6.08 14.04 8.77
C GLY A 150 -4.86 14.47 7.96
N PRO A 151 -4.87 15.70 7.43
CA PRO A 151 -3.72 16.26 6.71
C PRO A 151 -2.48 16.29 7.60
N LEU A 152 -1.34 15.85 7.07
CA LEU A 152 -0.07 15.79 7.77
C LEU A 152 1.02 16.50 6.97
N ASP A 153 1.91 17.20 7.66
CA ASP A 153 3.17 17.63 7.10
C ASP A 153 4.18 16.45 7.02
N PRO A 154 5.34 16.62 6.39
CA PRO A 154 6.31 15.53 6.26
C PRO A 154 6.84 14.98 7.60
N ALA A 155 6.84 15.78 8.66
CA ALA A 155 7.21 15.31 10.00
C ALA A 155 6.10 14.43 10.58
N GLY A 156 4.85 14.88 10.55
CA GLY A 156 3.69 14.13 10.98
C GLY A 156 3.50 12.82 10.20
N GLN A 157 3.81 12.80 8.91
CA GLN A 157 3.81 11.55 8.13
C GLN A 157 4.80 10.52 8.69
N ARG A 158 6.02 10.96 9.03
CA ARG A 158 7.04 10.06 9.63
C ARG A 158 6.60 9.55 10.99
N GLU A 159 6.05 10.42 11.82
CA GLU A 159 5.51 10.05 13.13
C GLU A 159 4.37 9.04 13.00
N ALA A 160 3.44 9.26 12.10
CA ALA A 160 2.32 8.34 11.85
C ALA A 160 2.79 6.96 11.35
N MET A 161 3.76 6.92 10.44
CA MET A 161 4.37 5.66 9.99
C MET A 161 5.08 4.92 11.12
N GLN A 162 5.82 5.65 11.95
CA GLN A 162 6.51 5.08 13.11
C GLN A 162 5.52 4.56 14.15
N ALA A 163 4.45 5.30 14.42
CA ALA A 163 3.38 4.88 15.33
C ALA A 163 2.70 3.60 14.85
N TRP A 164 2.34 3.53 13.57
CA TRP A 164 1.77 2.32 12.97
C TRP A 164 2.70 1.11 13.14
N TRP A 165 3.99 1.30 12.89
CA TRP A 165 4.98 0.23 13.00
C TRP A 165 5.13 -0.27 14.43
N GLN A 166 5.18 0.65 15.41
CA GLN A 166 5.33 0.34 16.84
C GLN A 166 4.08 -0.32 17.43
N ASP A 167 2.90 0.21 17.15
CA ASP A 167 1.62 -0.33 17.63
C ASP A 167 1.44 -1.78 17.21
N MET A 168 1.72 -2.06 15.95
CA MET A 168 1.67 -3.41 15.42
C MET A 168 2.74 -4.35 16.00
N SER A 169 3.86 -3.82 16.47
CA SER A 169 4.92 -4.61 17.12
C SER A 169 4.58 -4.94 18.56
N ALA A 170 3.90 -4.04 19.28
CA ALA A 170 3.48 -4.22 20.65
C ALA A 170 2.39 -5.31 20.81
N GLN A 171 1.49 -5.46 19.83
CA GLN A 171 0.43 -6.48 19.87
C GLN A 171 0.95 -7.93 19.83
N HIS A 172 2.21 -8.15 19.45
CA HIS A 172 2.84 -9.48 19.39
C HIS A 172 3.64 -9.86 20.63
N THR A 173 3.73 -8.97 21.64
CA THR A 173 4.52 -9.21 22.86
C THR A 173 3.68 -9.82 24.01
N PHE A 174 2.39 -10.02 23.80
CA PHE A 174 1.45 -10.49 24.85
C PHE A 174 0.92 -11.92 24.66
N PHE A 175 1.66 -12.78 23.95
CA PHE A 175 1.31 -14.23 23.91
C PHE A 175 2.53 -15.11 24.11
#